data_3bcad0d5f6a4259f6c7d6ef50e150d9e
#
_entry.id   3bcad0d5f6a4259f6c7d6ef50e150d9e
#
_cell.length_a   1.000
_cell.length_b   1.000
_cell.length_c   1.000
_cell.angle_alpha   90.00
_cell.angle_beta   90.00
_cell.angle_gamma   90.00
#
_symmetry.space_group_name_H-M   'P 1'
#
loop_
_entity.id
_entity.type
_entity.pdbx_description
1 polymer ?
#
loop_
_entity_poly.entity_id
_entity_poly.type
_entity_poly.pdbx_seq_one_letter_code
_entity_poly.pdbx_strand_id
1 'polypeptide(L)'
;MNRYADFRILIVDDNQNNLFSLRTLIGKHMDVEVLEADSGQAALDIALQNPRIDLIVLDIQMPEMDGFQTASMLKVRHKTRDIPIIFLTAAYKTDEFQQKGYEVGAADYLLKPIDDNQLINKISTYLRLIEKERDMNRRLESLVEERTAELRIAKQYLENVINNMGEALLLLDPAGKITTANPAACRMLGYEESDLLGMAIGDVFEEEEKFQANAFMGTWLEALIRTGTISSIEARFIASDQRRVPVLFSRTALKNEAGEITDIICIA
;
A
#
# COMPACT_ATOMS: atom_id res chain seq x y z
N MET A 1 1.31 -34.81 0.98
CA MET A 1 0.53 -33.56 1.10
C MET A 1 0.13 -33.14 -0.30
N ASN A 2 -1.14 -33.12 -0.60
CA ASN A 2 -1.65 -32.74 -1.91
C ASN A 2 -1.41 -31.24 -2.13
N ARG A 3 -0.42 -30.94 -2.97
CA ARG A 3 0.10 -29.58 -3.15
C ARG A 3 -0.93 -28.59 -3.75
N TYR A 4 -1.88 -29.09 -4.49
CA TYR A 4 -2.82 -28.26 -5.27
C TYR A 4 -4.28 -28.43 -4.89
N ALA A 5 -4.60 -29.04 -3.75
CA ALA A 5 -5.97 -29.31 -3.32
C ALA A 5 -6.88 -28.06 -3.19
N ASP A 6 -6.27 -26.89 -2.94
CA ASP A 6 -6.99 -25.62 -2.79
C ASP A 6 -7.11 -24.83 -4.11
N PHE A 7 -6.63 -25.40 -5.24
CA PHE A 7 -6.68 -24.74 -6.53
C PHE A 7 -7.87 -25.17 -7.36
N ARG A 8 -8.40 -24.24 -8.16
CA ARG A 8 -9.53 -24.45 -9.06
C ARG A 8 -9.15 -24.14 -10.49
N ILE A 9 -9.40 -25.10 -11.38
CA ILE A 9 -9.17 -24.93 -12.81
C ILE A 9 -10.52 -24.99 -13.51
N LEU A 10 -10.82 -23.97 -14.31
CA LEU A 10 -11.98 -23.99 -15.21
C LEU A 10 -11.53 -24.49 -16.58
N ILE A 11 -12.11 -25.58 -17.07
CA ILE A 11 -11.92 -26.08 -18.42
C ILE A 11 -13.16 -25.73 -19.27
N VAL A 12 -12.93 -25.24 -20.49
CA VAL A 12 -13.99 -24.76 -21.38
C VAL A 12 -13.79 -25.35 -22.75
N ASP A 13 -14.75 -26.14 -23.21
CA ASP A 13 -14.78 -26.74 -24.56
C ASP A 13 -16.24 -27.12 -24.88
N ASP A 14 -16.73 -26.86 -26.09
CA ASP A 14 -18.11 -27.19 -26.48
C ASP A 14 -18.34 -28.68 -26.69
N ASN A 15 -17.27 -29.46 -26.75
CA ASN A 15 -17.31 -30.91 -26.91
C ASN A 15 -17.17 -31.62 -25.56
N GLN A 16 -18.23 -32.30 -25.11
CA GLN A 16 -18.27 -33.04 -23.86
C GLN A 16 -17.20 -34.13 -23.72
N ASN A 17 -16.75 -34.74 -24.84
CA ASN A 17 -15.68 -35.73 -24.83
C ASN A 17 -14.32 -35.08 -24.55
N ASN A 18 -14.12 -33.84 -25.02
CA ASN A 18 -12.91 -33.06 -24.72
C ASN A 18 -12.89 -32.68 -23.23
N LEU A 19 -13.99 -32.19 -22.69
CA LEU A 19 -14.14 -31.87 -21.25
C LEU A 19 -13.84 -33.09 -20.39
N PHE A 20 -14.46 -34.24 -20.71
CA PHE A 20 -14.21 -35.50 -19.99
C PHE A 20 -12.74 -35.90 -20.02
N SER A 21 -12.10 -35.80 -21.22
CA SER A 21 -10.69 -36.18 -21.41
C SER A 21 -9.77 -35.24 -20.60
N LEU A 22 -9.98 -33.92 -20.68
CA LEU A 22 -9.21 -32.90 -19.93
C LEU A 22 -9.35 -33.10 -18.43
N ARG A 23 -10.59 -33.25 -17.94
CA ARG A 23 -10.84 -33.51 -16.52
C ARG A 23 -10.15 -34.77 -16.03
N THR A 24 -10.28 -35.87 -16.79
CA THR A 24 -9.66 -37.14 -16.43
C THR A 24 -8.13 -37.04 -16.40
N LEU A 25 -7.54 -36.37 -17.39
CA LEU A 25 -6.11 -36.15 -17.47
C LEU A 25 -5.60 -35.30 -16.30
N ILE A 26 -6.24 -34.17 -16.03
CA ILE A 26 -5.88 -33.28 -14.90
C ILE A 26 -6.01 -34.03 -13.58
N GLY A 27 -7.14 -34.67 -13.34
CA GLY A 27 -7.40 -35.40 -12.08
C GLY A 27 -6.48 -36.61 -11.84
N LYS A 28 -5.92 -37.19 -12.92
CA LYS A 28 -4.93 -38.29 -12.79
C LYS A 28 -3.57 -37.78 -12.29
N HIS A 29 -3.20 -36.53 -12.60
CA HIS A 29 -1.86 -36.00 -12.34
C HIS A 29 -1.83 -34.98 -11.20
N MET A 30 -2.96 -34.36 -10.89
CA MET A 30 -3.08 -33.30 -9.90
C MET A 30 -4.35 -33.46 -9.08
N ASP A 31 -4.24 -33.14 -7.79
CA ASP A 31 -5.38 -33.04 -6.92
C ASP A 31 -5.84 -31.56 -6.89
N VAL A 32 -6.69 -31.20 -7.84
CA VAL A 32 -7.25 -29.86 -8.01
C VAL A 32 -8.77 -29.98 -8.25
N GLU A 33 -9.52 -28.96 -7.89
CA GLU A 33 -10.93 -28.88 -8.26
C GLU A 33 -11.05 -28.45 -9.72
N VAL A 34 -11.68 -29.27 -10.56
CA VAL A 34 -11.91 -28.98 -11.97
C VAL A 34 -13.37 -28.60 -12.18
N LEU A 35 -13.60 -27.36 -12.64
CA LEU A 35 -14.90 -26.87 -13.07
C LEU A 35 -15.00 -26.98 -14.60
N GLU A 36 -16.18 -27.29 -15.11
CA GLU A 36 -16.43 -27.51 -16.54
C GLU A 36 -17.44 -26.50 -17.08
N ALA A 37 -17.17 -25.96 -18.25
CA ALA A 37 -18.11 -25.15 -19.02
C ALA A 37 -18.13 -25.63 -20.47
N ASP A 38 -19.33 -25.76 -21.03
CA ASP A 38 -19.56 -26.20 -22.41
C ASP A 38 -19.73 -25.05 -23.40
N SER A 39 -19.55 -23.83 -22.95
CA SER A 39 -19.69 -22.62 -23.78
C SER A 39 -18.98 -21.41 -23.15
N GLY A 40 -18.71 -20.40 -23.97
CA GLY A 40 -18.16 -19.14 -23.50
C GLY A 40 -19.06 -18.45 -22.48
N GLN A 41 -20.38 -18.49 -22.68
CA GLN A 41 -21.33 -17.90 -21.75
C GLN A 41 -21.33 -18.64 -20.39
N ALA A 42 -21.35 -19.98 -20.39
CA ALA A 42 -21.25 -20.78 -19.19
C ALA A 42 -19.94 -20.52 -18.43
N ALA A 43 -18.83 -20.38 -19.14
CA ALA A 43 -17.54 -20.02 -18.56
C ALA A 43 -17.58 -18.67 -17.83
N LEU A 44 -18.19 -17.64 -18.43
CA LEU A 44 -18.38 -16.33 -17.82
C LEU A 44 -19.23 -16.42 -16.54
N ASP A 45 -20.33 -17.16 -16.59
CA ASP A 45 -21.24 -17.30 -15.46
C ASP A 45 -20.56 -18.02 -14.28
N ILE A 46 -19.85 -19.13 -14.58
CA ILE A 46 -19.06 -19.87 -13.59
C ILE A 46 -17.96 -18.99 -12.98
N ALA A 47 -17.23 -18.26 -13.81
CA ALA A 47 -16.14 -17.40 -13.34
C ALA A 47 -16.63 -16.24 -12.47
N LEU A 48 -17.85 -15.75 -12.68
CA LEU A 48 -18.44 -14.70 -11.86
C LEU A 48 -18.97 -15.21 -10.53
N GLN A 49 -19.51 -16.42 -10.50
CA GLN A 49 -20.06 -17.06 -9.30
C GLN A 49 -18.94 -17.64 -8.41
N ASN A 50 -17.83 -18.03 -8.99
CA ASN A 50 -16.69 -18.65 -8.29
C ASN A 50 -15.47 -17.70 -8.27
N PRO A 51 -15.32 -16.85 -7.27
CA PRO A 51 -14.27 -15.84 -7.22
C PRO A 51 -12.85 -16.41 -7.00
N ARG A 52 -12.68 -17.74 -6.96
CA ARG A 52 -11.41 -18.42 -6.70
C ARG A 52 -10.96 -19.35 -7.82
N ILE A 53 -11.29 -19.04 -9.07
CA ILE A 53 -10.69 -19.75 -10.21
C ILE A 53 -9.26 -19.28 -10.35
N ASP A 54 -8.34 -20.23 -10.42
CA ASP A 54 -6.88 -19.98 -10.46
C ASP A 54 -6.32 -20.04 -11.86
N LEU A 55 -6.93 -20.84 -12.73
CA LEU A 55 -6.50 -21.04 -14.11
C LEU A 55 -7.71 -21.37 -14.98
N ILE A 56 -7.71 -20.88 -16.21
CA ILE A 56 -8.70 -21.24 -17.22
C ILE A 56 -7.99 -21.91 -18.38
N VAL A 57 -8.47 -23.06 -18.78
CA VAL A 57 -8.09 -23.77 -20.02
C VAL A 57 -9.25 -23.63 -20.98
N LEU A 58 -9.07 -22.92 -22.08
CA LEU A 58 -10.15 -22.42 -22.93
C LEU A 58 -9.96 -22.82 -24.38
N ASP A 59 -10.91 -23.56 -24.93
CA ASP A 59 -10.96 -23.78 -26.37
C ASP A 59 -11.26 -22.48 -27.11
N ILE A 60 -10.57 -22.28 -28.24
CA ILE A 60 -10.80 -21.13 -29.10
C ILE A 60 -12.02 -21.36 -29.99
N GLN A 61 -12.18 -22.56 -30.53
CA GLN A 61 -13.21 -22.89 -31.51
C GLN A 61 -14.50 -23.37 -30.87
N MET A 62 -15.35 -22.45 -30.45
CA MET A 62 -16.65 -22.73 -29.87
C MET A 62 -17.74 -21.98 -30.64
N PRO A 63 -18.98 -22.55 -30.75
CA PRO A 63 -20.10 -21.87 -31.39
C PRO A 63 -20.57 -20.65 -30.57
N GLU A 64 -21.24 -19.71 -31.20
CA GLU A 64 -21.82 -18.48 -30.64
C GLU A 64 -20.81 -17.50 -30.08
N MET A 65 -20.01 -17.92 -29.09
CA MET A 65 -18.96 -17.11 -28.48
C MET A 65 -17.65 -17.88 -28.48
N ASP A 66 -16.70 -17.42 -29.30
CA ASP A 66 -15.38 -18.02 -29.40
C ASP A 66 -14.51 -17.78 -28.14
N GLY A 67 -13.39 -18.50 -28.02
CA GLY A 67 -12.50 -18.40 -26.86
C GLY A 67 -11.86 -17.02 -26.72
N PHE A 68 -11.60 -16.29 -27.81
CA PHE A 68 -11.03 -14.93 -27.73
C PHE A 68 -12.06 -13.93 -27.21
N GLN A 69 -13.32 -14.03 -27.65
CA GLN A 69 -14.41 -13.21 -27.13
C GLN A 69 -14.63 -13.48 -25.66
N THR A 70 -14.66 -14.77 -25.26
CA THR A 70 -14.79 -15.19 -23.87
C THR A 70 -13.65 -14.62 -23.02
N ALA A 71 -12.40 -14.76 -23.45
CA ALA A 71 -11.23 -14.24 -22.76
C ALA A 71 -11.27 -12.71 -22.64
N SER A 72 -11.64 -12.01 -23.71
CA SER A 72 -11.79 -10.54 -23.71
C SER A 72 -12.77 -10.09 -22.64
N MET A 73 -13.92 -10.75 -22.53
CA MET A 73 -14.93 -10.45 -21.53
C MET A 73 -14.46 -10.75 -20.09
N LEU A 74 -13.69 -11.82 -19.90
CA LEU A 74 -13.07 -12.14 -18.61
C LEU A 74 -12.03 -11.09 -18.21
N LYS A 75 -11.20 -10.64 -19.15
CA LYS A 75 -10.10 -9.69 -18.90
C LYS A 75 -10.54 -8.26 -18.61
N VAL A 76 -11.70 -7.85 -19.09
CA VAL A 76 -12.26 -6.52 -18.78
C VAL A 76 -12.78 -6.42 -17.34
N ARG A 77 -13.14 -7.53 -16.72
CA ARG A 77 -13.78 -7.54 -15.40
C ARG A 77 -12.75 -7.63 -14.29
N HIS A 78 -12.84 -6.74 -13.29
CA HIS A 78 -11.89 -6.66 -12.17
C HIS A 78 -11.70 -7.99 -11.42
N LYS A 79 -12.74 -8.83 -11.30
CA LYS A 79 -12.66 -10.11 -10.57
C LYS A 79 -11.95 -11.23 -11.33
N THR A 80 -11.89 -11.14 -12.65
CA THR A 80 -11.43 -12.25 -13.52
C THR A 80 -10.25 -11.86 -14.41
N ARG A 81 -9.92 -10.58 -14.52
CA ARG A 81 -8.87 -10.07 -15.41
C ARG A 81 -7.48 -10.66 -15.14
N ASP A 82 -7.19 -10.99 -13.88
CA ASP A 82 -5.88 -11.46 -13.47
C ASP A 82 -5.76 -13.00 -13.53
N ILE A 83 -6.86 -13.72 -13.80
CA ILE A 83 -6.84 -15.18 -13.95
C ILE A 83 -6.08 -15.52 -15.23
N PRO A 84 -5.00 -16.33 -15.19
CA PRO A 84 -4.30 -16.77 -16.40
C PRO A 84 -5.19 -17.66 -17.25
N ILE A 85 -5.07 -17.52 -18.59
CA ILE A 85 -5.85 -18.28 -19.55
C ILE A 85 -4.87 -19.01 -20.47
N ILE A 86 -5.01 -20.33 -20.56
CA ILE A 86 -4.32 -21.18 -21.54
C ILE A 86 -5.31 -21.52 -22.65
N PHE A 87 -5.04 -21.08 -23.87
CA PHE A 87 -5.86 -21.42 -25.01
C PHE A 87 -5.54 -22.80 -25.57
N LEU A 88 -6.59 -23.53 -25.98
CA LEU A 88 -6.50 -24.71 -26.79
C LEU A 88 -6.88 -24.36 -28.25
N THR A 89 -6.04 -24.71 -29.23
CA THR A 89 -6.26 -24.34 -30.61
C THR A 89 -5.88 -25.46 -31.58
N ALA A 90 -6.68 -25.64 -32.67
CA ALA A 90 -6.37 -26.53 -33.75
C ALA A 90 -5.54 -25.84 -34.86
N ALA A 91 -5.45 -24.49 -34.85
CA ALA A 91 -4.83 -23.75 -35.93
C ALA A 91 -3.31 -23.58 -35.75
N TYR A 92 -2.60 -23.90 -36.82
CA TYR A 92 -1.18 -23.55 -36.94
C TYR A 92 -0.99 -22.03 -36.98
N LYS A 93 0.05 -21.56 -36.27
CA LYS A 93 0.66 -20.26 -36.20
C LYS A 93 0.45 -19.39 -37.46
N THR A 94 -0.61 -18.63 -37.54
CA THR A 94 -0.54 -17.37 -38.26
C THR A 94 -0.18 -16.29 -37.25
N ASP A 95 0.72 -15.38 -37.61
CA ASP A 95 1.14 -14.26 -36.78
C ASP A 95 -0.05 -13.47 -36.19
N GLU A 96 -1.17 -13.45 -36.93
CA GLU A 96 -2.45 -12.84 -36.51
C GLU A 96 -3.08 -13.51 -35.28
N PHE A 97 -2.98 -14.85 -35.17
CA PHE A 97 -3.52 -15.58 -34.00
C PHE A 97 -2.69 -15.34 -32.74
N GLN A 98 -1.36 -15.28 -32.90
CA GLN A 98 -0.48 -14.96 -31.77
C GLN A 98 -0.69 -13.52 -31.28
N GLN A 99 -0.84 -12.59 -32.21
CA GLN A 99 -1.06 -11.17 -31.92
C GLN A 99 -2.40 -10.96 -31.22
N LYS A 100 -3.49 -11.58 -31.66
CA LYS A 100 -4.78 -11.55 -30.96
C LYS A 100 -4.71 -12.15 -29.55
N GLY A 101 -4.00 -13.26 -29.38
CA GLY A 101 -3.83 -13.88 -28.06
C GLY A 101 -3.09 -12.97 -27.07
N TYR A 102 -2.03 -12.29 -27.51
CA TYR A 102 -1.32 -11.30 -26.69
C TYR A 102 -2.15 -10.06 -26.39
N GLU A 103 -2.90 -9.54 -27.36
CA GLU A 103 -3.78 -8.38 -27.19
C GLU A 103 -4.89 -8.63 -26.15
N VAL A 104 -5.39 -9.87 -26.10
CA VAL A 104 -6.42 -10.30 -25.13
C VAL A 104 -5.82 -10.63 -23.75
N GLY A 105 -4.49 -10.64 -23.62
CA GLY A 105 -3.83 -10.94 -22.33
C GLY A 105 -3.85 -12.43 -21.97
N ALA A 106 -3.79 -13.33 -22.99
CA ALA A 106 -3.61 -14.75 -22.77
C ALA A 106 -2.25 -15.03 -22.11
N ALA A 107 -2.23 -15.98 -21.19
CA ALA A 107 -1.00 -16.40 -20.56
C ALA A 107 -0.20 -17.36 -21.45
N ASP A 108 -0.91 -18.25 -22.19
CA ASP A 108 -0.27 -19.27 -23.03
C ASP A 108 -1.27 -19.95 -23.99
N TYR A 109 -0.78 -20.83 -24.87
CA TYR A 109 -1.60 -21.65 -25.76
C TYR A 109 -1.02 -23.06 -25.93
N LEU A 110 -1.89 -24.02 -26.30
CA LEU A 110 -1.57 -25.39 -26.63
C LEU A 110 -2.25 -25.79 -27.95
N LEU A 111 -1.50 -26.49 -28.78
CA LEU A 111 -2.01 -27.01 -30.05
C LEU A 111 -2.77 -28.33 -29.85
N LYS A 112 -3.92 -28.48 -30.50
CA LYS A 112 -4.61 -29.75 -30.67
C LYS A 112 -3.96 -30.54 -31.82
N PRO A 113 -3.70 -31.88 -31.71
CA PRO A 113 -4.02 -32.73 -30.59
C PRO A 113 -3.15 -32.41 -29.37
N ILE A 114 -3.78 -32.40 -28.17
CA ILE A 114 -3.10 -32.00 -26.94
C ILE A 114 -2.18 -33.11 -26.48
N ASP A 115 -0.91 -32.76 -26.27
CA ASP A 115 0.04 -33.62 -25.60
C ASP A 115 -0.17 -33.54 -24.07
N ASP A 116 -0.40 -34.70 -23.45
CA ASP A 116 -0.72 -34.83 -22.02
C ASP A 116 0.36 -34.16 -21.16
N ASN A 117 1.64 -34.40 -21.48
CA ASN A 117 2.76 -33.87 -20.70
C ASN A 117 2.88 -32.36 -20.84
N GLN A 118 2.64 -31.82 -22.05
CA GLN A 118 2.67 -30.38 -22.28
C GLN A 118 1.57 -29.65 -21.50
N LEU A 119 0.33 -30.17 -21.51
CA LEU A 119 -0.77 -29.61 -20.76
C LEU A 119 -0.47 -29.61 -19.26
N ILE A 120 -0.09 -30.78 -18.71
CA ILE A 120 0.19 -30.92 -17.29
C ILE A 120 1.38 -30.04 -16.84
N ASN A 121 2.44 -29.96 -17.64
CA ASN A 121 3.58 -29.09 -17.36
C ASN A 121 3.21 -27.61 -17.35
N LYS A 122 2.36 -27.15 -18.29
CA LYS A 122 1.90 -25.77 -18.34
C LYS A 122 1.02 -25.45 -17.12
N ILE A 123 0.03 -26.29 -16.84
CA ILE A 123 -0.82 -26.15 -15.66
C ILE A 123 0.03 -26.08 -14.39
N SER A 124 0.94 -27.03 -14.18
CA SER A 124 1.86 -27.05 -13.02
C SER A 124 2.68 -25.77 -12.90
N THR A 125 3.12 -25.21 -14.01
CA THR A 125 3.92 -24.00 -14.03
C THR A 125 3.10 -22.80 -13.56
N TYR A 126 1.88 -22.64 -14.08
CA TYR A 126 1.00 -21.55 -13.66
C TYR A 126 0.55 -21.69 -12.22
N LEU A 127 0.14 -22.87 -11.78
CA LEU A 127 -0.24 -23.10 -10.38
C LEU A 127 0.90 -22.79 -9.41
N ARG A 128 2.14 -23.15 -9.78
CA ARG A 128 3.34 -22.83 -8.99
C ARG A 128 3.62 -21.31 -8.94
N LEU A 129 3.36 -20.58 -10.01
CA LEU A 129 3.51 -19.12 -10.04
C LEU A 129 2.48 -18.46 -9.12
N ILE A 130 1.23 -18.89 -9.22
CA ILE A 130 0.13 -18.40 -8.38
C ILE A 130 0.39 -18.71 -6.89
N GLU A 131 0.85 -19.93 -6.58
CA GLU A 131 1.25 -20.31 -5.22
C GLU A 131 2.31 -19.37 -4.65
N LYS A 132 3.37 -19.11 -5.44
CA LYS A 132 4.44 -18.18 -5.03
C LYS A 132 3.95 -16.75 -4.83
N GLU A 133 3.08 -16.28 -5.69
CA GLU A 133 2.48 -14.94 -5.57
C GLU A 133 1.62 -14.84 -4.30
N ARG A 134 0.78 -15.84 -4.03
CA ARG A 134 -0.02 -15.92 -2.79
C ARG A 134 0.87 -15.95 -1.54
N ASP A 135 1.92 -16.74 -1.56
CA ASP A 135 2.85 -16.81 -0.43
C ASP A 135 3.59 -15.48 -0.21
N MET A 136 3.98 -14.81 -1.30
CA MET A 136 4.59 -13.49 -1.22
C MET A 136 3.64 -12.46 -0.64
N ASN A 137 2.39 -12.43 -1.11
CA ASN A 137 1.37 -11.51 -0.62
C ASN A 137 1.08 -11.73 0.87
N ARG A 138 0.94 -12.98 1.32
CA ARG A 138 0.77 -13.31 2.75
C ARG A 138 1.95 -12.82 3.59
N ARG A 139 3.18 -12.97 3.10
CA ARG A 139 4.38 -12.48 3.79
C ARG A 139 4.41 -10.96 3.87
N LEU A 140 4.03 -10.28 2.78
CA LEU A 140 3.94 -8.82 2.74
C LEU A 140 2.87 -8.31 3.71
N GLU A 141 1.69 -8.92 3.72
CA GLU A 141 0.61 -8.58 4.65
C GLU A 141 1.08 -8.72 6.11
N SER A 142 1.69 -9.85 6.46
CA SER A 142 2.22 -10.09 7.80
C SER A 142 3.31 -9.07 8.19
N LEU A 143 4.22 -8.73 7.25
CA LEU A 143 5.26 -7.72 7.50
C LEU A 143 4.68 -6.32 7.67
N VAL A 144 3.66 -5.96 6.89
CA VAL A 144 2.96 -4.67 7.02
C VAL A 144 2.27 -4.56 8.38
N GLU A 145 1.60 -5.63 8.82
CA GLU A 145 0.96 -5.68 10.15
C GLU A 145 1.99 -5.51 11.27
N GLU A 146 3.10 -6.24 11.20
CA GLU A 146 4.20 -6.15 12.18
C GLU A 146 4.78 -4.73 12.24
N ARG A 147 5.13 -4.15 11.08
CA ARG A 147 5.70 -2.79 11.01
C ARG A 147 4.72 -1.72 11.46
N THR A 148 3.45 -1.90 11.15
CA THR A 148 2.40 -0.95 11.59
C THR A 148 2.24 -1.01 13.12
N ALA A 149 2.30 -2.21 13.71
CA ALA A 149 2.23 -2.38 15.16
C ALA A 149 3.46 -1.77 15.86
N GLU A 150 4.69 -2.03 15.35
CA GLU A 150 5.92 -1.42 15.87
C GLU A 150 5.86 0.11 15.82
N LEU A 151 5.46 0.66 14.68
CA LEU A 151 5.35 2.11 14.49
C LEU A 151 4.34 2.73 15.47
N ARG A 152 3.21 2.06 15.69
CA ARG A 152 2.18 2.50 16.65
C ARG A 152 2.73 2.52 18.08
N ILE A 153 3.47 1.48 18.47
CA ILE A 153 4.06 1.40 19.80
C ILE A 153 5.12 2.50 19.99
N ALA A 154 6.00 2.69 19.01
CA ALA A 154 7.03 3.73 19.04
C ALA A 154 6.41 5.14 19.11
N LYS A 155 5.38 5.40 18.31
CA LYS A 155 4.64 6.67 18.34
C LYS A 155 4.02 6.91 19.73
N GLN A 156 3.32 5.91 20.28
CA GLN A 156 2.69 6.01 21.59
C GLN A 156 3.73 6.26 22.71
N TYR A 157 4.88 5.60 22.60
CA TYR A 157 5.98 5.82 23.54
C TYR A 157 6.49 7.28 23.49
N LEU A 158 6.72 7.81 22.29
CA LEU A 158 7.16 9.22 22.11
C LEU A 158 6.11 10.21 22.61
N GLU A 159 4.84 10.00 22.31
CA GLU A 159 3.75 10.82 22.83
C GLU A 159 3.70 10.79 24.35
N ASN A 160 3.85 9.60 24.96
CA ASN A 160 3.91 9.47 26.41
C ASN A 160 5.11 10.21 27.02
N VAL A 161 6.28 10.14 26.39
CA VAL A 161 7.46 10.88 26.86
C VAL A 161 7.19 12.38 26.81
N ILE A 162 6.73 12.90 25.68
CA ILE A 162 6.45 14.33 25.47
C ILE A 162 5.37 14.82 26.45
N ASN A 163 4.30 14.05 26.63
CA ASN A 163 3.17 14.44 27.51
C ASN A 163 3.52 14.41 29.00
N ASN A 164 4.50 13.60 29.40
CA ASN A 164 4.96 13.49 30.78
C ASN A 164 6.23 14.32 31.07
N MET A 165 6.78 15.05 30.09
CA MET A 165 7.86 16.01 30.34
C MET A 165 7.38 17.10 31.31
N GLY A 166 8.25 17.45 32.28
CA GLY A 166 8.01 18.56 33.19
C GLY A 166 8.26 19.92 32.56
N GLU A 167 9.08 19.96 31.51
CA GLU A 167 9.44 21.16 30.76
C GLU A 167 8.43 21.44 29.66
N ALA A 168 8.15 22.72 29.40
CA ALA A 168 7.32 23.13 28.29
C ALA A 168 8.01 22.87 26.96
N LEU A 169 7.35 22.11 26.10
CA LEU A 169 7.82 21.83 24.74
C LEU A 169 6.83 22.40 23.74
N LEU A 170 7.35 23.23 22.81
CA LEU A 170 6.62 23.75 21.68
C LEU A 170 7.35 23.37 20.39
N LEU A 171 6.60 22.89 19.40
CA LEU A 171 7.12 22.69 18.05
C LEU A 171 6.57 23.81 17.16
N LEU A 172 7.45 24.39 16.37
CA LEU A 172 7.10 25.49 15.48
C LEU A 172 7.39 25.11 14.03
N ASP A 173 6.59 25.63 13.13
CA ASP A 173 6.92 25.63 11.70
C ASP A 173 8.07 26.62 11.39
N PRO A 174 8.64 26.61 10.19
CA PRO A 174 9.71 27.55 9.81
C PRO A 174 9.27 29.03 9.83
N ALA A 175 7.98 29.32 9.82
CA ALA A 175 7.43 30.67 9.97
C ALA A 175 7.27 31.10 11.44
N GLY A 176 7.58 30.22 12.40
CA GLY A 176 7.48 30.48 13.82
C GLY A 176 6.08 30.32 14.41
N LYS A 177 5.16 29.63 13.73
CA LYS A 177 3.85 29.29 14.27
C LYS A 177 3.92 27.97 15.03
N ILE A 178 3.23 27.92 16.16
CA ILE A 178 3.14 26.72 17.01
C ILE A 178 2.33 25.64 16.28
N THR A 179 2.94 24.48 16.06
CA THR A 179 2.32 23.30 15.45
C THR A 179 2.00 22.22 16.48
N THR A 180 2.69 22.23 17.63
CA THR A 180 2.44 21.29 18.73
C THR A 180 2.84 21.95 20.06
N ALA A 181 2.08 21.68 21.11
CA ALA A 181 2.37 22.08 22.47
C ALA A 181 2.15 20.89 23.42
N ASN A 182 3.12 20.60 24.31
CA ASN A 182 2.90 19.55 25.29
C ASN A 182 2.05 20.08 26.47
N PRO A 183 1.50 19.19 27.32
CA PRO A 183 0.69 19.59 28.47
C PRO A 183 1.42 20.53 29.45
N ALA A 184 2.75 20.46 29.53
CA ALA A 184 3.53 21.37 30.39
C ALA A 184 3.52 22.79 29.83
N ALA A 185 3.63 22.96 28.51
CA ALA A 185 3.51 24.27 27.85
C ALA A 185 2.11 24.86 28.06
N CYS A 186 1.05 24.06 27.88
CA CYS A 186 -0.32 24.48 28.12
C CYS A 186 -0.51 24.96 29.57
N ARG A 187 -0.06 24.18 30.54
CA ARG A 187 -0.14 24.57 31.96
C ARG A 187 0.67 25.81 32.29
N MET A 188 1.88 25.95 31.76
CA MET A 188 2.75 27.09 31.99
C MET A 188 2.16 28.38 31.41
N LEU A 189 1.66 28.32 30.18
CA LEU A 189 1.12 29.47 29.47
C LEU A 189 -0.37 29.73 29.77
N GLY A 190 -1.10 28.76 30.34
CA GLY A 190 -2.51 28.89 30.69
C GLY A 190 -3.45 28.91 29.49
N TYR A 191 -3.04 28.31 28.39
CA TYR A 191 -3.85 28.14 27.17
C TYR A 191 -4.25 26.68 27.02
N GLU A 192 -5.38 26.43 26.38
CA GLU A 192 -5.68 25.11 25.84
C GLU A 192 -4.80 24.86 24.60
N GLU A 193 -4.52 23.60 24.29
CA GLU A 193 -3.68 23.25 23.14
C GLU A 193 -4.23 23.85 21.84
N SER A 194 -5.56 23.79 21.63
CA SER A 194 -6.25 24.35 20.46
C SER A 194 -5.99 25.84 20.24
N ASP A 195 -5.79 26.58 21.32
CA ASP A 195 -5.58 28.04 21.26
C ASP A 195 -4.13 28.39 20.94
N LEU A 196 -3.20 27.51 21.33
CA LEU A 196 -1.78 27.64 21.01
C LEU A 196 -1.48 27.25 19.54
N LEU A 197 -2.21 26.31 18.97
CA LEU A 197 -1.97 25.86 17.60
C LEU A 197 -2.23 26.96 16.58
N GLY A 198 -1.22 27.26 15.78
CA GLY A 198 -1.24 28.34 14.78
C GLY A 198 -0.90 29.73 15.32
N MET A 199 -0.79 29.90 16.65
CA MET A 199 -0.32 31.15 17.26
C MET A 199 1.18 31.37 16.92
N ALA A 200 1.58 32.60 16.69
CA ALA A 200 2.99 32.91 16.52
C ALA A 200 3.71 32.85 17.88
N ILE A 201 4.86 32.21 17.91
CA ILE A 201 5.64 32.12 19.17
C ILE A 201 5.95 33.49 19.75
N GLY A 202 6.10 34.53 18.93
CA GLY A 202 6.30 35.91 19.37
C GLY A 202 5.13 36.47 20.20
N ASP A 203 3.93 35.90 20.10
CA ASP A 203 2.75 36.38 20.84
C ASP A 203 2.76 35.99 22.32
N VAL A 204 3.56 35.01 22.69
CA VAL A 204 3.76 34.59 24.09
C VAL A 204 4.96 35.25 24.76
N PHE A 205 5.74 36.12 24.06
CA PHE A 205 6.84 36.87 24.64
C PHE A 205 6.38 38.20 25.24
N GLU A 206 7.11 38.72 26.23
CA GLU A 206 6.89 40.06 26.80
C GLU A 206 7.14 41.16 25.73
N GLU A 207 6.45 42.30 25.81
CA GLU A 207 6.42 43.33 24.75
C GLU A 207 7.79 43.91 24.42
N GLU A 208 8.69 44.11 25.40
CA GLU A 208 10.08 44.55 25.18
C GLU A 208 10.88 43.49 24.43
N GLU A 209 10.57 42.21 24.61
CA GLU A 209 11.18 41.10 23.93
C GLU A 209 10.54 40.81 22.56
N LYS A 210 9.26 41.19 22.37
CA LYS A 210 8.55 41.12 21.07
C LYS A 210 9.28 41.91 19.96
N PHE A 211 9.81 43.06 20.28
CA PHE A 211 10.58 43.87 19.31
C PHE A 211 11.89 43.18 18.96
N GLN A 212 12.52 42.56 19.95
CA GLN A 212 13.70 41.71 19.72
C GLN A 212 13.30 40.40 19.02
N ALA A 213 12.14 39.82 19.32
CA ALA A 213 11.66 38.59 18.68
C ALA A 213 11.33 38.74 17.18
N ASN A 214 10.80 39.88 16.76
CA ASN A 214 10.56 40.17 15.33
C ASN A 214 11.82 40.52 14.55
N ALA A 215 12.78 41.25 15.14
CA ALA A 215 14.16 41.40 14.64
C ALA A 215 14.94 40.08 14.78
N PHE A 216 14.60 39.31 15.72
CA PHE A 216 15.07 38.01 16.13
C PHE A 216 14.75 36.91 15.09
N MET A 217 13.58 36.85 14.46
CA MET A 217 13.28 35.85 13.41
C MET A 217 14.24 35.99 12.21
N GLY A 218 14.73 37.17 11.87
CA GLY A 218 15.72 37.39 10.80
C GLY A 218 17.14 36.93 11.20
N THR A 219 17.69 37.47 12.30
CA THR A 219 19.06 37.18 12.76
C THR A 219 19.21 35.83 13.43
N TRP A 220 18.16 35.34 14.04
CA TRP A 220 18.17 34.07 14.76
C TRP A 220 17.94 32.84 13.86
N LEU A 221 17.11 32.99 12.85
CA LEU A 221 16.95 31.94 11.85
C LEU A 221 18.28 31.68 11.15
N GLU A 222 19.02 32.76 10.82
CA GLU A 222 20.36 32.65 10.25
C GLU A 222 21.38 32.02 11.22
N ALA A 223 21.33 32.36 12.51
CA ALA A 223 22.15 31.73 13.53
C ALA A 223 21.77 30.25 13.73
N LEU A 224 20.48 29.94 13.78
CA LEU A 224 19.96 28.57 13.92
C LEU A 224 20.31 27.73 12.68
N ILE A 225 20.23 28.31 11.47
CA ILE A 225 20.65 27.66 10.23
C ILE A 225 22.12 27.30 10.29
N ARG A 226 22.96 28.19 10.82
CA ARG A 226 24.42 28.05 10.87
C ARG A 226 24.88 27.10 11.97
N THR A 227 24.30 27.17 13.18
CA THR A 227 24.76 26.44 14.36
C THR A 227 23.92 25.18 14.70
N GLY A 228 22.70 25.10 14.17
CA GLY A 228 21.76 24.00 14.40
C GLY A 228 21.06 24.05 15.77
N THR A 229 21.64 24.68 16.77
CA THR A 229 21.08 24.78 18.14
C THR A 229 21.47 26.12 18.75
N ILE A 230 20.54 26.72 19.47
CA ILE A 230 20.81 27.90 20.27
C ILE A 230 20.51 27.54 21.73
N SER A 231 21.55 27.58 22.55
CA SER A 231 21.48 27.25 23.98
C SER A 231 20.71 28.33 24.75
N SER A 232 20.22 27.90 25.88
CA SER A 232 19.36 28.58 26.85
C SER A 232 19.62 30.08 26.97
N ILE A 233 18.59 30.86 26.70
CA ILE A 233 18.52 32.28 27.01
C ILE A 233 17.45 32.54 28.06
N GLU A 234 17.72 33.51 28.94
CA GLU A 234 16.69 33.98 29.85
C GLU A 234 15.66 34.82 29.05
N ALA A 235 14.41 34.46 29.18
CA ALA A 235 13.30 35.13 28.53
C ALA A 235 12.08 35.21 29.48
N ARG A 236 11.09 36.00 29.13
CA ARG A 236 9.81 36.06 29.86
C ARG A 236 8.67 35.79 28.93
N PHE A 237 7.86 34.80 29.29
CA PHE A 237 6.61 34.52 28.60
C PHE A 237 5.44 35.21 29.29
N ILE A 238 4.44 35.58 28.52
CA ILE A 238 3.16 36.10 29.00
C ILE A 238 2.12 35.00 28.87
N ALA A 239 1.61 34.55 29.99
CA ALA A 239 0.52 33.60 30.05
C ALA A 239 -0.82 34.25 29.65
N SER A 240 -1.86 33.45 29.37
CA SER A 240 -3.20 33.93 29.01
C SER A 240 -3.81 34.85 30.06
N ASP A 241 -3.49 34.66 31.33
CA ASP A 241 -3.90 35.49 32.46
C ASP A 241 -3.00 36.69 32.74
N GLN A 242 -2.13 37.06 31.79
CA GLN A 242 -1.14 38.15 31.85
C GLN A 242 -0.05 37.96 32.89
N ARG A 243 0.13 36.76 33.48
CA ARG A 243 1.27 36.48 34.35
C ARG A 243 2.56 36.45 33.50
N ARG A 244 3.62 37.04 34.08
CA ARG A 244 4.98 36.97 33.53
C ARG A 244 5.67 35.72 34.06
N VAL A 245 6.05 34.82 33.19
CA VAL A 245 6.70 33.58 33.51
C VAL A 245 8.17 33.67 33.06
N PRO A 246 9.13 33.75 34.02
CA PRO A 246 10.53 33.71 33.64
C PRO A 246 10.88 32.29 33.17
N VAL A 247 11.53 32.19 32.02
CA VAL A 247 11.90 30.92 31.41
C VAL A 247 13.34 30.91 30.94
N LEU A 248 13.93 29.73 30.93
CA LEU A 248 15.20 29.48 30.28
C LEU A 248 14.91 28.79 28.93
N PHE A 249 14.91 29.57 27.87
CA PHE A 249 14.40 29.16 26.56
C PHE A 249 15.50 28.65 25.62
N SER A 250 15.33 27.44 25.11
CA SER A 250 16.25 26.78 24.17
C SER A 250 15.56 26.46 22.86
N ARG A 251 16.28 26.45 21.75
CA ARG A 251 15.76 26.13 20.43
C ARG A 251 16.70 25.23 19.64
N THR A 252 16.11 24.29 18.90
CA THR A 252 16.83 23.38 18.00
C THR A 252 16.07 23.26 16.70
N ALA A 253 16.74 23.48 15.55
CA ALA A 253 16.17 23.27 14.24
C ALA A 253 16.22 21.80 13.87
N LEU A 254 15.08 21.25 13.44
CA LEU A 254 15.01 19.95 12.77
C LEU A 254 15.17 20.17 11.26
N LYS A 255 15.95 19.32 10.62
CA LYS A 255 16.24 19.39 9.19
C LYS A 255 15.87 18.07 8.52
N ASN A 256 15.35 18.15 7.31
CA ASN A 256 15.15 17.00 6.45
C ASN A 256 16.50 16.51 5.84
N GLU A 257 16.45 15.43 5.07
CA GLU A 257 17.63 14.88 4.37
C GLU A 257 18.26 15.84 3.37
N ALA A 258 17.51 16.83 2.86
CA ALA A 258 18.00 17.89 1.97
C ALA A 258 18.65 19.06 2.74
N GLY A 259 18.63 19.05 4.09
CA GLY A 259 19.19 20.08 4.95
C GLY A 259 18.26 21.29 5.16
N GLU A 260 17.01 21.23 4.70
CA GLU A 260 16.02 22.28 4.88
C GLU A 260 15.38 22.15 6.28
N ILE A 261 15.13 23.28 6.93
CA ILE A 261 14.46 23.29 8.24
C ILE A 261 13.00 22.95 8.04
N THR A 262 12.54 21.89 8.67
CA THR A 262 11.14 21.47 8.68
C THR A 262 10.40 21.99 9.92
N ASP A 263 11.07 21.99 11.06
CA ASP A 263 10.48 22.35 12.34
C ASP A 263 11.54 22.97 13.27
N ILE A 264 11.09 23.65 14.31
CA ILE A 264 11.92 24.19 15.37
C ILE A 264 11.36 23.71 16.72
N ILE A 265 12.16 22.94 17.45
CA ILE A 265 11.84 22.53 18.82
C ILE A 265 12.22 23.66 19.76
N CYS A 266 11.28 24.07 20.60
CA CYS A 266 11.47 25.03 21.68
C CYS A 266 11.20 24.37 23.04
N ILE A 267 12.12 24.56 23.99
CA ILE A 267 11.98 24.04 25.35
C ILE A 267 12.12 25.21 26.32
N ALA A 268 11.25 25.27 27.33
CA ALA A 268 11.24 26.31 28.33
C ALA A 268 10.95 25.78 29.74
#